data_a8a16e8119d4e22ab7e92312dbcf1880
#
_entry.id   a8a16e8119d4e22ab7e92312dbcf1880
#
_cell.length_a   1.000
_cell.length_b   1.000
_cell.length_c   1.000
_cell.angle_alpha   90.00
_cell.angle_beta   90.00
_cell.angle_gamma   90.00
#
_symmetry.space_group_name_H-M   'P 1'
#
loop_
_entity.id
_entity.type
_entity.pdbx_description
1 polymer ?
#
loop_
_entity_poly.entity_id
_entity_poly.type
_entity_poly.pdbx_seq_one_letter_code
_entity_poly.pdbx_strand_id
1 'polypeptide(L)'
;MTTIKGAYDGITVLDFTQGIAGPHASMLLALHGADVIKVEPPEGDWGRALGELKGDHCAHSVAFNRGKRSIALDLKSADGIAVVKKIAAKAHVVMESFRPGVISRLGFGYEDIKKINPNVVYCSVSGFGQTGPYSKRPTVDGLIQAFSGMMVMNKMPDGTPWRQGMIAVDVTTGLYTFQALATALMRQFRYNEGCFIDSSLMRAAAAFQGAKLMEWVFSKGAPPVLYMPAGSYKTSNGYIMVSAMRPHHFRLLFELIGRQDIADDPDLQSHENRIKNAPKIIKALNETMPSKTTEEWIAILQPKDVFCERVNNYSDYLDHPHVKESGAIDWIEQDGFGRMPVANIAGLPPASEHAPQQHAPHVGEDGPDILSELGYGAAEIDAMLARGGVRAPAPAVKAAD
;
A
#
# COMPACT_ATOMS: atom_id res chain seq x y z
N MET A 1 11.81 -21.76 -21.73
CA MET A 1 10.55 -21.57 -20.97
C MET A 1 9.73 -20.53 -21.72
N THR A 2 8.50 -20.81 -22.08
CA THR A 2 7.59 -19.81 -22.66
C THR A 2 7.32 -18.76 -21.60
N THR A 3 7.71 -17.53 -21.86
CA THR A 3 7.43 -16.38 -20.97
C THR A 3 5.91 -16.27 -20.88
N ILE A 4 5.35 -16.49 -19.69
CA ILE A 4 3.91 -16.29 -19.45
C ILE A 4 3.67 -14.78 -19.55
N LYS A 5 2.82 -14.36 -20.47
CA LYS A 5 2.41 -12.96 -20.60
C LYS A 5 1.70 -12.51 -19.32
N GLY A 6 1.93 -11.28 -18.91
CA GLY A 6 1.20 -10.68 -17.79
C GLY A 6 -0.30 -10.64 -18.06
N ALA A 7 -1.11 -10.69 -17.00
CA ALA A 7 -2.58 -10.66 -17.14
C ALA A 7 -3.11 -9.39 -17.84
N TYR A 8 -2.35 -8.31 -17.79
CA TYR A 8 -2.68 -7.02 -18.42
C TYR A 8 -1.75 -6.67 -19.59
N ASP A 9 -1.08 -7.67 -20.20
CA ASP A 9 -0.29 -7.44 -21.42
C ASP A 9 -1.18 -6.85 -22.53
N GLY A 10 -0.71 -5.75 -23.16
CA GLY A 10 -1.45 -4.98 -24.13
C GLY A 10 -2.44 -3.95 -23.57
N ILE A 11 -2.52 -3.80 -22.23
CA ILE A 11 -3.32 -2.77 -21.58
C ILE A 11 -2.47 -1.53 -21.37
N THR A 12 -2.93 -0.38 -21.87
CA THR A 12 -2.31 0.93 -21.64
C THR A 12 -3.05 1.69 -20.54
N VAL A 13 -2.33 2.20 -19.58
CA VAL A 13 -2.84 3.01 -18.47
C VAL A 13 -2.21 4.41 -18.51
N LEU A 14 -3.05 5.43 -18.58
CA LEU A 14 -2.64 6.84 -18.41
C LEU A 14 -2.80 7.21 -16.94
N ASP A 15 -1.68 7.41 -16.25
CA ASP A 15 -1.61 7.58 -14.80
C ASP A 15 -1.21 9.00 -14.41
N PHE A 16 -2.17 9.83 -13.98
CA PHE A 16 -1.94 11.15 -13.38
C PHE A 16 -1.87 11.11 -11.86
N THR A 17 -1.88 9.93 -11.25
CA THR A 17 -1.93 9.84 -9.80
C THR A 17 -0.62 10.27 -9.15
N GLN A 18 -0.72 10.85 -7.96
CA GLN A 18 0.40 11.34 -7.18
C GLN A 18 0.33 10.81 -5.74
N GLY A 19 1.46 10.83 -5.07
CA GLY A 19 1.59 10.36 -3.69
C GLY A 19 1.69 8.84 -3.59
N ILE A 20 0.73 8.19 -2.94
CA ILE A 20 0.82 6.77 -2.60
C ILE A 20 -0.34 5.94 -3.14
N ALA A 21 -1.58 6.27 -2.76
CA ALA A 21 -2.74 5.39 -2.98
C ALA A 21 -3.02 5.09 -4.48
N GLY A 22 -3.05 6.13 -5.30
CA GLY A 22 -3.19 5.99 -6.75
C GLY A 22 -1.99 5.31 -7.40
N PRO A 23 -0.75 5.80 -7.14
CA PRO A 23 0.46 5.15 -7.63
C PRO A 23 0.60 3.68 -7.24
N HIS A 24 0.17 3.28 -6.05
CA HIS A 24 0.14 1.87 -5.65
C HIS A 24 -0.80 1.04 -6.56
N ALA A 25 -2.00 1.53 -6.83
CA ALA A 25 -2.94 0.81 -7.69
C ALA A 25 -2.41 0.66 -9.13
N SER A 26 -1.86 1.73 -9.71
CA SER A 26 -1.32 1.69 -11.07
C SER A 26 -0.01 0.88 -11.15
N MET A 27 0.82 0.87 -10.11
CA MET A 27 1.96 -0.03 -10.02
C MET A 27 1.54 -1.51 -10.06
N LEU A 28 0.48 -1.88 -9.34
CA LEU A 28 -0.03 -3.25 -9.40
C LEU A 28 -0.46 -3.64 -10.82
N LEU A 29 -1.06 -2.72 -11.59
CA LEU A 29 -1.35 -2.97 -13.00
C LEU A 29 -0.06 -3.15 -13.81
N ALA A 30 0.97 -2.33 -13.59
CA ALA A 30 2.26 -2.44 -14.26
C ALA A 30 2.94 -3.79 -13.96
N LEU A 31 3.00 -4.20 -12.69
CA LEU A 31 3.59 -5.47 -12.28
C LEU A 31 2.84 -6.68 -12.85
N HIS A 32 1.56 -6.54 -13.17
CA HIS A 32 0.78 -7.54 -13.88
C HIS A 32 0.84 -7.42 -15.42
N GLY A 33 1.72 -6.58 -15.97
CA GLY A 33 2.03 -6.50 -17.40
C GLY A 33 1.37 -5.37 -18.16
N ALA A 34 0.64 -4.45 -17.50
CA ALA A 34 0.14 -3.25 -18.18
C ALA A 34 1.26 -2.26 -18.51
N ASP A 35 1.14 -1.58 -19.64
CA ASP A 35 1.97 -0.42 -19.97
C ASP A 35 1.40 0.81 -19.25
N VAL A 36 2.00 1.17 -18.12
CA VAL A 36 1.56 2.30 -17.30
C VAL A 36 2.43 3.51 -17.58
N ILE A 37 1.85 4.51 -18.22
CA ILE A 37 2.48 5.79 -18.52
C ILE A 37 2.10 6.78 -17.41
N LYS A 38 3.04 7.04 -16.50
CA LYS A 38 2.89 8.02 -15.43
C LYS A 38 3.21 9.42 -15.97
N VAL A 39 2.20 10.27 -15.93
CA VAL A 39 2.34 11.70 -16.28
C VAL A 39 2.61 12.49 -15.00
N GLU A 40 3.78 13.07 -14.93
CA GLU A 40 4.22 13.89 -13.80
C GLU A 40 4.31 15.37 -14.19
N PRO A 41 4.13 16.32 -13.24
CA PRO A 41 4.53 17.70 -13.50
C PRO A 41 6.04 17.79 -13.72
N PRO A 42 6.54 18.88 -14.32
CA PRO A 42 7.99 19.03 -14.58
C PRO A 42 8.89 18.90 -13.36
N GLU A 43 8.39 19.22 -12.18
CA GLU A 43 9.07 19.05 -10.89
C GLU A 43 8.99 17.63 -10.30
N GLY A 44 8.18 16.76 -10.89
CA GLY A 44 7.90 15.41 -10.41
C GLY A 44 6.69 15.33 -9.47
N ASP A 45 6.28 14.11 -9.17
CA ASP A 45 5.24 13.80 -8.19
C ASP A 45 5.70 14.18 -6.77
N TRP A 46 4.85 14.86 -6.00
CA TRP A 46 5.15 15.21 -4.61
C TRP A 46 5.46 13.98 -3.73
N GLY A 47 4.95 12.80 -4.10
CA GLY A 47 5.27 11.54 -3.43
C GLY A 47 6.75 11.16 -3.50
N ARG A 48 7.51 11.74 -4.43
CA ARG A 48 8.96 11.56 -4.53
C ARG A 48 9.74 12.23 -3.39
N ALA A 49 9.13 13.19 -2.70
CA ALA A 49 9.73 13.95 -1.59
C ALA A 49 9.34 13.46 -0.20
N LEU A 50 8.85 12.22 -0.07
CA LEU A 50 8.44 11.64 1.21
C LEU A 50 9.61 10.93 1.92
N GLY A 51 10.28 11.62 2.84
CA GLY A 51 11.38 11.09 3.64
C GLY A 51 12.76 11.40 3.08
N GLU A 52 13.70 10.47 3.23
CA GLU A 52 15.08 10.65 2.74
C GLU A 52 15.11 10.56 1.22
N LEU A 53 15.79 11.54 0.62
CA LEU A 53 15.93 11.67 -0.85
C LEU A 53 17.28 11.13 -1.33
N LYS A 54 17.25 10.40 -2.44
CA LYS A 54 18.43 10.06 -3.24
C LYS A 54 18.13 10.36 -4.70
N GLY A 55 18.73 11.41 -5.22
CA GLY A 55 18.35 11.97 -6.52
C GLY A 55 16.91 12.51 -6.49
N ASP A 56 16.07 12.06 -7.39
CA ASP A 56 14.65 12.37 -7.47
C ASP A 56 13.74 11.26 -6.90
N HIS A 57 14.33 10.34 -6.14
CA HIS A 57 13.62 9.25 -5.48
C HIS A 57 13.66 9.34 -3.96
N CYS A 58 12.64 8.74 -3.34
CA CYS A 58 12.62 8.30 -1.95
C CYS A 58 12.13 6.84 -1.90
N ALA A 59 12.23 6.19 -0.75
CA ALA A 59 11.77 4.80 -0.60
C ALA A 59 10.30 4.60 -1.03
N HIS A 60 9.43 5.58 -0.77
CA HIS A 60 8.02 5.52 -1.16
C HIS A 60 7.83 5.62 -2.68
N SER A 61 8.57 6.53 -3.36
CA SER A 61 8.47 6.63 -4.82
C SER A 61 8.94 5.35 -5.51
N VAL A 62 9.99 4.71 -5.01
CA VAL A 62 10.43 3.40 -5.50
C VAL A 62 9.38 2.33 -5.23
N ALA A 63 8.88 2.24 -3.98
CA ALA A 63 7.95 1.19 -3.58
C ALA A 63 6.62 1.19 -4.36
N PHE A 64 6.16 2.35 -4.86
CA PHE A 64 4.84 2.51 -5.48
C PHE A 64 4.85 2.90 -6.97
N ASN A 65 6.03 2.93 -7.63
CA ASN A 65 6.12 3.27 -9.06
C ASN A 65 6.94 2.26 -9.89
N ARG A 66 7.30 1.11 -9.32
CA ARG A 66 8.01 0.06 -10.06
C ARG A 66 7.23 -0.39 -11.29
N GLY A 67 7.95 -0.67 -12.37
CA GLY A 67 7.40 -1.19 -13.62
C GLY A 67 6.63 -0.17 -14.46
N LYS A 68 6.57 1.10 -14.05
CA LYS A 68 5.97 2.18 -14.84
C LYS A 68 6.97 2.81 -15.77
N ARG A 69 6.46 3.56 -16.75
CA ARG A 69 7.21 4.53 -17.56
C ARG A 69 6.80 5.94 -17.16
N SER A 70 7.76 6.88 -17.11
CA SER A 70 7.50 8.27 -16.71
C SER A 70 7.69 9.24 -17.86
N ILE A 71 6.72 10.15 -18.01
CA ILE A 71 6.84 11.33 -18.85
C ILE A 71 6.48 12.59 -18.02
N ALA A 72 7.35 13.60 -18.04
CA ALA A 72 7.12 14.84 -17.31
C ALA A 72 6.58 15.91 -18.25
N LEU A 73 5.37 16.41 -18.00
CA LEU A 73 4.61 17.30 -18.86
C LEU A 73 4.07 18.52 -18.10
N ASP A 74 4.19 19.69 -18.69
CA ASP A 74 3.37 20.83 -18.29
C ASP A 74 1.96 20.70 -18.89
N LEU A 75 1.00 20.30 -18.07
CA LEU A 75 -0.40 20.13 -18.48
C LEU A 75 -1.13 21.45 -18.83
N LYS A 76 -0.46 22.59 -18.69
CA LYS A 76 -0.97 23.90 -19.14
C LYS A 76 -0.44 24.28 -20.50
N SER A 77 0.62 23.64 -20.97
CA SER A 77 1.21 23.88 -22.29
C SER A 77 0.41 23.22 -23.41
N ALA A 78 0.45 23.77 -24.60
CA ALA A 78 -0.18 23.19 -25.79
C ALA A 78 0.41 21.78 -26.10
N ASP A 79 1.74 21.64 -25.93
CA ASP A 79 2.45 20.39 -26.16
C ASP A 79 2.01 19.31 -25.17
N GLY A 80 2.00 19.61 -23.86
CA GLY A 80 1.57 18.66 -22.85
C GLY A 80 0.11 18.22 -23.03
N ILE A 81 -0.78 19.16 -23.36
CA ILE A 81 -2.19 18.85 -23.65
C ILE A 81 -2.31 17.92 -24.87
N ALA A 82 -1.55 18.18 -25.94
CA ALA A 82 -1.59 17.38 -27.17
C ALA A 82 -1.08 15.95 -26.92
N VAL A 83 0.01 15.81 -26.16
CA VAL A 83 0.58 14.49 -25.79
C VAL A 83 -0.42 13.68 -24.98
N VAL A 84 -0.99 14.27 -23.91
CA VAL A 84 -1.98 13.61 -23.07
C VAL A 84 -3.19 13.13 -23.86
N LYS A 85 -3.73 13.96 -24.78
CA LYS A 85 -4.86 13.56 -25.63
C LYS A 85 -4.54 12.38 -26.52
N LYS A 86 -3.32 12.30 -27.07
CA LYS A 86 -2.89 11.15 -27.88
C LYS A 86 -2.80 9.87 -27.06
N ILE A 87 -2.27 9.94 -25.83
CA ILE A 87 -2.22 8.78 -24.92
C ILE A 87 -3.64 8.38 -24.52
N ALA A 88 -4.48 9.33 -24.09
CA ALA A 88 -5.85 9.08 -23.66
C ALA A 88 -6.72 8.42 -24.72
N ALA A 89 -6.51 8.74 -26.01
CA ALA A 89 -7.23 8.14 -27.12
C ALA A 89 -7.00 6.63 -27.26
N LYS A 90 -5.89 6.12 -26.75
CA LYS A 90 -5.49 4.71 -26.81
C LYS A 90 -5.54 4.00 -25.44
N ALA A 91 -5.68 4.77 -24.36
CA ALA A 91 -5.64 4.24 -22.99
C ALA A 91 -6.87 3.39 -22.68
N HIS A 92 -6.69 2.21 -22.11
CA HIS A 92 -7.76 1.38 -21.58
C HIS A 92 -8.22 1.92 -20.22
N VAL A 93 -7.29 2.47 -19.45
CA VAL A 93 -7.53 3.05 -18.13
C VAL A 93 -6.94 4.46 -18.07
N VAL A 94 -7.68 5.38 -17.44
CA VAL A 94 -7.17 6.71 -17.04
C VAL A 94 -7.35 6.83 -15.53
N MET A 95 -6.27 7.19 -14.83
CA MET A 95 -6.29 7.36 -13.37
C MET A 95 -5.82 8.76 -12.97
N GLU A 96 -6.48 9.33 -11.95
CA GLU A 96 -6.05 10.60 -11.36
C GLU A 96 -6.28 10.61 -9.84
N SER A 97 -5.53 11.46 -9.12
CA SER A 97 -5.70 11.63 -7.66
C SER A 97 -5.74 13.08 -7.21
N PHE A 98 -6.20 13.96 -8.08
CA PHE A 98 -6.38 15.37 -7.73
C PHE A 98 -7.62 15.58 -6.83
N ARG A 99 -7.69 16.74 -6.22
CA ARG A 99 -8.92 17.15 -5.55
C ARG A 99 -10.06 17.25 -6.58
N PRO A 100 -11.30 16.84 -6.22
CA PRO A 100 -12.44 16.87 -7.13
C PRO A 100 -12.57 18.19 -7.90
N GLY A 101 -12.72 18.07 -9.22
CA GLY A 101 -12.82 19.18 -10.17
C GLY A 101 -11.49 19.79 -10.64
N VAL A 102 -10.34 19.42 -10.10
CA VAL A 102 -9.05 19.96 -10.59
C VAL A 102 -8.74 19.45 -11.99
N ILE A 103 -8.77 18.13 -12.17
CA ILE A 103 -8.44 17.49 -13.45
C ILE A 103 -9.42 17.89 -14.56
N SER A 104 -10.69 18.11 -14.24
CA SER A 104 -11.70 18.61 -15.19
C SER A 104 -11.38 20.05 -15.67
N ARG A 105 -10.87 20.93 -14.78
CA ARG A 105 -10.43 22.26 -15.18
C ARG A 105 -9.20 22.24 -16.10
N LEU A 106 -8.41 21.18 -16.06
CA LEU A 106 -7.30 20.95 -16.98
C LEU A 106 -7.77 20.34 -18.32
N GLY A 107 -9.05 19.98 -18.46
CA GLY A 107 -9.62 19.40 -19.67
C GLY A 107 -9.43 17.88 -19.80
N PHE A 108 -9.14 17.19 -18.68
CA PHE A 108 -8.90 15.75 -18.63
C PHE A 108 -9.81 15.02 -17.64
N GLY A 109 -10.94 15.61 -17.26
CA GLY A 109 -11.96 14.93 -16.46
C GLY A 109 -12.65 13.79 -17.21
N TYR A 110 -13.42 12.97 -16.49
CA TYR A 110 -14.10 11.82 -17.09
C TYR A 110 -14.90 12.15 -18.34
N GLU A 111 -15.71 13.22 -18.28
CA GLU A 111 -16.54 13.64 -19.43
C GLU A 111 -15.70 14.14 -20.62
N ASP A 112 -14.51 14.69 -20.38
CA ASP A 112 -13.61 15.15 -21.45
C ASP A 112 -12.92 13.95 -22.10
N ILE A 113 -12.41 13.01 -21.29
CA ILE A 113 -11.75 11.81 -21.79
C ILE A 113 -12.75 10.88 -22.50
N LYS A 114 -13.97 10.74 -21.99
CA LYS A 114 -15.02 9.95 -22.60
C LYS A 114 -15.39 10.41 -24.02
N LYS A 115 -15.26 11.70 -24.33
CA LYS A 115 -15.45 12.22 -25.70
C LYS A 115 -14.37 11.73 -26.65
N ILE A 116 -13.14 11.54 -26.13
CA ILE A 116 -11.99 11.06 -26.91
C ILE A 116 -11.99 9.53 -26.99
N ASN A 117 -12.36 8.87 -25.89
CA ASN A 117 -12.33 7.43 -25.73
C ASN A 117 -13.58 6.95 -24.95
N PRO A 118 -14.68 6.63 -25.67
CA PRO A 118 -15.97 6.31 -25.03
C PRO A 118 -15.94 5.07 -24.12
N ASN A 119 -15.02 4.16 -24.36
CA ASN A 119 -14.93 2.88 -23.65
C ASN A 119 -13.91 2.89 -22.50
N VAL A 120 -13.36 4.06 -22.15
CA VAL A 120 -12.34 4.18 -21.10
C VAL A 120 -12.87 3.76 -19.72
N VAL A 121 -12.06 3.05 -18.97
CA VAL A 121 -12.20 2.91 -17.52
C VAL A 121 -11.51 4.11 -16.87
N TYR A 122 -12.28 5.02 -16.29
CA TYR A 122 -11.75 6.21 -15.65
C TYR A 122 -11.84 6.09 -14.13
N CYS A 123 -10.74 6.28 -13.42
CA CYS A 123 -10.68 6.15 -11.97
C CYS A 123 -10.16 7.44 -11.30
N SER A 124 -11.00 8.03 -10.45
CA SER A 124 -10.59 9.11 -9.55
C SER A 124 -10.31 8.55 -8.16
N VAL A 125 -9.11 8.80 -7.63
CA VAL A 125 -8.71 8.43 -6.27
C VAL A 125 -8.63 9.70 -5.42
N SER A 126 -9.50 9.84 -4.43
CA SER A 126 -9.56 11.05 -3.62
C SER A 126 -9.62 10.76 -2.13
N GLY A 127 -9.51 11.78 -1.29
CA GLY A 127 -9.57 11.59 0.16
C GLY A 127 -10.94 11.17 0.66
N PHE A 128 -11.99 11.93 0.29
CA PHE A 128 -13.35 11.74 0.80
C PHE A 128 -14.35 11.30 -0.28
N GLY A 129 -13.94 11.04 -1.51
CA GLY A 129 -14.83 10.76 -2.64
C GLY A 129 -15.20 12.02 -3.41
N GLN A 130 -15.90 11.82 -4.53
CA GLN A 130 -16.28 12.91 -5.46
C GLN A 130 -17.49 13.72 -4.97
N THR A 131 -18.24 13.21 -3.99
CA THR A 131 -19.48 13.81 -3.48
C THR A 131 -19.45 14.01 -1.97
N GLY A 132 -20.43 14.74 -1.43
CA GLY A 132 -20.56 15.00 -0.02
C GLY A 132 -19.83 16.28 0.44
N PRO A 133 -20.10 16.73 1.70
CA PRO A 133 -19.65 18.03 2.19
C PRO A 133 -18.13 18.16 2.30
N TYR A 134 -17.40 17.04 2.39
CA TYR A 134 -15.94 17.01 2.54
C TYR A 134 -15.19 16.68 1.24
N SER A 135 -15.87 16.50 0.12
CA SER A 135 -15.24 16.11 -1.16
C SER A 135 -14.05 16.98 -1.54
N LYS A 136 -14.10 18.29 -1.28
CA LYS A 136 -13.01 19.26 -1.59
C LYS A 136 -11.99 19.43 -0.46
N ARG A 137 -12.20 18.78 0.71
CA ARG A 137 -11.31 18.92 1.86
C ARG A 137 -9.99 18.22 1.61
N PRO A 138 -8.83 18.88 1.87
CA PRO A 138 -7.55 18.22 1.80
C PRO A 138 -7.42 17.16 2.88
N THR A 139 -6.79 16.03 2.53
CA THR A 139 -6.52 14.97 3.49
C THR A 139 -5.35 14.12 3.05
N VAL A 140 -4.81 13.38 3.99
CA VAL A 140 -3.76 12.36 3.82
C VAL A 140 -4.10 11.17 4.72
N ASP A 141 -3.37 10.07 4.60
CA ASP A 141 -3.53 8.83 5.36
C ASP A 141 -3.86 9.05 6.85
N GLY A 142 -2.98 9.71 7.60
CA GLY A 142 -3.15 9.91 9.04
C GLY A 142 -4.41 10.71 9.42
N LEU A 143 -4.86 11.62 8.56
CA LEU A 143 -6.10 12.35 8.80
C LEU A 143 -7.33 11.47 8.59
N ILE A 144 -7.28 10.53 7.64
CA ILE A 144 -8.34 9.54 7.47
C ILE A 144 -8.31 8.49 8.57
N GLN A 145 -7.16 8.07 9.07
CA GLN A 145 -7.10 7.22 10.26
C GLN A 145 -7.82 7.88 11.46
N ALA A 146 -7.59 9.18 11.67
CA ALA A 146 -8.30 9.93 12.71
C ALA A 146 -9.81 10.05 12.43
N PHE A 147 -10.18 10.45 11.21
CA PHE A 147 -11.57 10.67 10.81
C PHE A 147 -12.42 9.39 10.86
N SER A 148 -11.86 8.26 10.46
CA SER A 148 -12.56 6.97 10.33
C SER A 148 -12.71 6.20 11.65
N GLY A 149 -12.12 6.67 12.75
CA GLY A 149 -12.13 5.98 14.03
C GLY A 149 -11.00 4.94 14.21
N MET A 150 -10.13 4.72 13.22
CA MET A 150 -9.03 3.74 13.31
C MET A 150 -8.11 4.02 14.49
N MET A 151 -7.83 5.30 14.78
CA MET A 151 -6.95 5.68 15.91
C MET A 151 -7.52 5.33 17.27
N VAL A 152 -8.85 5.26 17.41
CA VAL A 152 -9.50 4.84 18.67
C VAL A 152 -9.24 3.37 18.97
N MET A 153 -9.03 2.56 17.93
CA MET A 153 -8.68 1.13 18.08
C MET A 153 -7.19 0.89 18.35
N ASN A 154 -6.35 1.88 18.07
CA ASN A 154 -4.90 1.83 18.28
C ASN A 154 -4.50 2.89 19.32
N LYS A 155 -4.53 2.50 20.61
CA LYS A 155 -4.27 3.41 21.73
C LYS A 155 -2.90 3.15 22.35
N MET A 156 -2.28 4.24 22.80
CA MET A 156 -1.14 4.18 23.70
C MET A 156 -1.55 3.61 25.08
N PRO A 157 -0.60 3.18 25.93
CA PRO A 157 -0.91 2.64 27.26
C PRO A 157 -1.69 3.62 28.16
N ASP A 158 -1.54 4.92 27.95
CA ASP A 158 -2.28 5.97 28.66
C ASP A 158 -3.69 6.23 28.10
N GLY A 159 -4.09 5.46 27.06
CA GLY A 159 -5.38 5.60 26.40
C GLY A 159 -5.42 6.64 25.27
N THR A 160 -4.33 7.34 24.99
CA THR A 160 -4.23 8.32 23.90
C THR A 160 -4.43 7.63 22.54
N PRO A 161 -5.39 8.06 21.69
CA PRO A 161 -5.55 7.53 20.34
C PRO A 161 -4.28 7.80 19.51
N TRP A 162 -3.78 6.77 18.81
CA TRP A 162 -2.54 6.86 18.08
C TRP A 162 -2.66 6.33 16.66
N ARG A 163 -2.01 6.99 15.70
CA ARG A 163 -1.97 6.50 14.33
C ARG A 163 -1.07 5.26 14.22
N GLN A 164 -1.36 4.38 13.29
CA GLN A 164 -0.42 3.34 12.87
C GLN A 164 0.82 3.99 12.25
N GLY A 165 1.99 3.42 12.50
CA GLY A 165 3.25 3.91 11.96
C GLY A 165 3.37 3.77 10.43
N MET A 166 2.59 2.88 9.84
CA MET A 166 2.51 2.65 8.39
C MET A 166 1.39 3.49 7.78
N ILE A 167 1.50 3.74 6.46
CA ILE A 167 0.48 4.41 5.64
C ILE A 167 -0.63 3.41 5.24
N ALA A 168 -1.30 2.85 6.26
CA ALA A 168 -2.21 1.72 6.09
C ALA A 168 -3.44 2.05 5.23
N VAL A 169 -3.95 3.29 5.32
CA VAL A 169 -5.10 3.74 4.54
C VAL A 169 -4.72 3.92 3.07
N ASP A 170 -3.58 4.54 2.77
CA ASP A 170 -3.11 4.72 1.39
C ASP A 170 -2.86 3.37 0.71
N VAL A 171 -2.15 2.45 1.39
CA VAL A 171 -1.87 1.11 0.84
C VAL A 171 -3.16 0.33 0.61
N THR A 172 -4.08 0.34 1.56
CA THR A 172 -5.38 -0.33 1.44
C THR A 172 -6.23 0.30 0.32
N THR A 173 -6.18 1.63 0.16
CA THR A 173 -6.86 2.32 -0.94
C THR A 173 -6.30 1.87 -2.28
N GLY A 174 -4.99 1.76 -2.42
CA GLY A 174 -4.34 1.23 -3.62
C GLY A 174 -4.84 -0.18 -3.97
N LEU A 175 -4.92 -1.07 -2.98
CA LEU A 175 -5.42 -2.44 -3.17
C LEU A 175 -6.89 -2.46 -3.62
N TYR A 176 -7.79 -1.72 -2.95
CA TYR A 176 -9.21 -1.67 -3.35
C TYR A 176 -9.40 -0.96 -4.69
N THR A 177 -8.57 0.03 -5.02
CA THR A 177 -8.58 0.68 -6.33
C THR A 177 -8.15 -0.30 -7.43
N PHE A 178 -7.08 -1.06 -7.21
CA PHE A 178 -6.66 -2.12 -8.13
C PHE A 178 -7.76 -3.17 -8.33
N GLN A 179 -8.39 -3.64 -7.26
CA GLN A 179 -9.54 -4.56 -7.34
C GLN A 179 -10.68 -4.00 -8.19
N ALA A 180 -11.04 -2.72 -8.00
CA ALA A 180 -12.09 -2.07 -8.77
C ALA A 180 -11.71 -1.94 -10.25
N LEU A 181 -10.44 -1.59 -10.55
CA LEU A 181 -9.91 -1.52 -11.91
C LEU A 181 -9.90 -2.88 -12.60
N ALA A 182 -9.45 -3.94 -11.90
CA ALA A 182 -9.46 -5.31 -12.42
C ALA A 182 -10.88 -5.76 -12.82
N THR A 183 -11.86 -5.46 -11.95
CA THR A 183 -13.28 -5.76 -12.20
C THR A 183 -13.84 -4.96 -13.38
N ALA A 184 -13.48 -3.66 -13.45
CA ALA A 184 -13.94 -2.79 -14.54
C ALA A 184 -13.33 -3.16 -15.89
N LEU A 185 -12.04 -3.54 -15.93
CA LEU A 185 -11.38 -4.05 -17.12
C LEU A 185 -12.03 -5.36 -17.61
N MET A 186 -12.34 -6.29 -16.69
CA MET A 186 -13.08 -7.51 -17.05
C MET A 186 -14.43 -7.18 -17.68
N ARG A 187 -15.16 -6.17 -17.17
CA ARG A 187 -16.41 -5.69 -17.75
C ARG A 187 -16.17 -5.06 -19.13
N GLN A 188 -15.15 -4.20 -19.26
CA GLN A 188 -14.79 -3.56 -20.53
C GLN A 188 -14.51 -4.61 -21.62
N PHE A 189 -13.73 -5.65 -21.31
CA PHE A 189 -13.46 -6.75 -22.27
C PHE A 189 -14.69 -7.55 -22.63
N ARG A 190 -15.61 -7.81 -21.69
CA ARG A 190 -16.78 -8.64 -21.94
C ARG A 190 -17.88 -7.90 -22.70
N TYR A 191 -18.03 -6.60 -22.42
CA TYR A 191 -19.20 -5.84 -22.89
C TYR A 191 -18.84 -4.62 -23.74
N ASN A 192 -17.55 -4.33 -23.89
CA ASN A 192 -17.03 -3.12 -24.54
C ASN A 192 -17.61 -1.82 -23.95
N GLU A 193 -17.72 -1.77 -22.61
CA GLU A 193 -18.28 -0.65 -21.88
C GLU A 193 -17.26 -0.11 -20.87
N GLY A 194 -16.92 1.18 -21.00
CA GLY A 194 -16.15 1.90 -20.00
C GLY A 194 -17.00 2.28 -18.79
N CYS A 195 -16.35 2.78 -17.75
CA CYS A 195 -17.04 3.25 -16.55
C CYS A 195 -16.24 4.31 -15.80
N PHE A 196 -16.92 5.00 -14.87
CA PHE A 196 -16.30 5.86 -13.89
C PHE A 196 -16.21 5.16 -12.53
N ILE A 197 -15.02 5.18 -11.91
CA ILE A 197 -14.74 4.64 -10.58
C ILE A 197 -14.42 5.80 -9.64
N ASP A 198 -15.24 5.97 -8.60
CA ASP A 198 -14.98 6.89 -7.49
C ASP A 198 -14.36 6.11 -6.31
N SER A 199 -13.02 6.09 -6.25
CA SER A 199 -12.25 5.50 -5.16
C SER A 199 -11.87 6.57 -4.14
N SER A 200 -11.82 6.21 -2.85
CA SER A 200 -11.40 7.15 -1.83
C SER A 200 -10.77 6.50 -0.60
N LEU A 201 -9.86 7.24 0.03
CA LEU A 201 -9.23 6.85 1.28
C LEU A 201 -10.28 6.54 2.37
N MET A 202 -11.33 7.36 2.45
CA MET A 202 -12.41 7.16 3.43
C MET A 202 -13.15 5.83 3.21
N ARG A 203 -13.50 5.48 1.96
CA ARG A 203 -14.17 4.22 1.65
C ARG A 203 -13.28 3.02 1.93
N ALA A 204 -12.00 3.11 1.58
CA ALA A 204 -11.03 2.06 1.85
C ALA A 204 -10.82 1.85 3.36
N ALA A 205 -10.70 2.93 4.14
CA ALA A 205 -10.62 2.85 5.59
C ALA A 205 -11.89 2.21 6.20
N ALA A 206 -13.08 2.54 5.70
CA ALA A 206 -14.32 1.92 6.15
C ALA A 206 -14.37 0.43 5.82
N ALA A 207 -13.97 0.03 4.61
CA ALA A 207 -13.92 -1.37 4.20
C ALA A 207 -12.91 -2.18 5.03
N PHE A 208 -11.71 -1.62 5.25
CA PHE A 208 -10.65 -2.25 6.05
C PHE A 208 -11.09 -2.57 7.48
N GLN A 209 -11.85 -1.67 8.10
CA GLN A 209 -12.33 -1.85 9.47
C GLN A 209 -13.81 -2.28 9.57
N GLY A 210 -14.39 -2.82 8.49
CA GLY A 210 -15.82 -3.14 8.40
C GLY A 210 -16.34 -4.00 9.54
N ALA A 211 -15.61 -5.05 9.93
CA ALA A 211 -15.97 -5.90 11.08
C ALA A 211 -16.00 -5.08 12.40
N LYS A 212 -15.03 -4.18 12.61
CA LYS A 212 -14.98 -3.35 13.82
C LYS A 212 -16.11 -2.31 13.88
N LEU A 213 -16.53 -1.77 12.73
CA LEU A 213 -17.69 -0.91 12.66
C LEU A 213 -18.99 -1.66 13.05
N MET A 214 -19.13 -2.91 12.57
CA MET A 214 -20.26 -3.77 12.95
C MET A 214 -20.23 -4.11 14.44
N GLU A 215 -19.08 -4.51 14.97
CA GLU A 215 -18.90 -4.79 16.41
C GLU A 215 -19.25 -3.57 17.26
N TRP A 216 -18.80 -2.37 16.87
CA TRP A 216 -19.09 -1.12 17.58
C TRP A 216 -20.58 -0.84 17.69
N VAL A 217 -21.32 -0.99 16.59
CA VAL A 217 -22.78 -0.81 16.58
C VAL A 217 -23.46 -1.90 17.39
N PHE A 218 -23.08 -3.16 17.19
CA PHE A 218 -23.68 -4.31 17.88
C PHE A 218 -23.47 -4.26 19.40
N SER A 219 -22.29 -3.84 19.85
CA SER A 219 -21.91 -3.71 21.25
C SER A 219 -22.27 -2.37 21.89
N LYS A 220 -23.02 -1.51 21.19
CA LYS A 220 -23.41 -0.16 21.65
C LYS A 220 -22.21 0.71 22.09
N GLY A 221 -21.13 0.65 21.31
CA GLY A 221 -19.95 1.46 21.56
C GLY A 221 -18.89 0.86 22.50
N ALA A 222 -19.06 -0.38 22.92
CA ALA A 222 -18.12 -1.10 23.79
C ALA A 222 -17.72 -2.46 23.18
N PRO A 223 -16.96 -2.46 22.06
CA PRO A 223 -16.58 -3.72 21.40
C PRO A 223 -15.76 -4.60 22.37
N PRO A 224 -16.11 -5.88 22.48
CA PRO A 224 -15.46 -6.76 23.42
C PRO A 224 -14.01 -7.05 23.00
N VAL A 225 -13.16 -7.35 23.96
CA VAL A 225 -11.88 -8.01 23.71
C VAL A 225 -12.19 -9.43 23.23
N LEU A 226 -11.59 -9.83 22.10
CA LEU A 226 -11.91 -11.11 21.47
C LEU A 226 -11.46 -12.33 22.32
N TYR A 227 -10.32 -12.22 22.98
CA TYR A 227 -9.78 -13.25 23.89
C TYR A 227 -8.64 -12.68 24.74
N MET A 228 -8.36 -13.38 25.86
CA MET A 228 -7.31 -13.02 26.81
C MET A 228 -6.60 -14.32 27.26
N PRO A 229 -5.23 -14.33 27.29
CA PRO A 229 -4.34 -13.26 26.86
C PRO A 229 -4.20 -13.14 25.34
N ALA A 230 -3.97 -11.91 24.88
CA ALA A 230 -3.50 -11.59 23.55
C ALA A 230 -2.68 -10.29 23.67
N GLY A 231 -1.37 -10.38 23.55
CA GLY A 231 -0.52 -9.20 23.71
C GLY A 231 0.96 -9.50 23.64
N SER A 232 1.75 -8.43 23.59
CA SER A 232 3.21 -8.48 23.60
C SER A 232 3.73 -8.30 25.01
N TYR A 233 4.66 -9.15 25.42
CA TYR A 233 5.26 -9.16 26.76
C TYR A 233 6.78 -9.05 26.64
N LYS A 234 7.40 -8.29 27.53
CA LYS A 234 8.86 -8.15 27.59
C LYS A 234 9.51 -9.46 28.05
N THR A 235 10.52 -9.90 27.35
CA THR A 235 11.42 -11.00 27.73
C THR A 235 12.76 -10.44 28.20
N SER A 236 13.73 -11.28 28.55
CA SER A 236 15.06 -10.81 28.95
C SER A 236 15.83 -10.14 27.82
N ASN A 237 15.52 -10.46 26.55
CA ASN A 237 16.26 -9.97 25.37
C ASN A 237 15.38 -9.34 24.27
N GLY A 238 14.09 -9.08 24.54
CA GLY A 238 13.19 -8.51 23.55
C GLY A 238 11.72 -8.59 23.96
N TYR A 239 10.86 -8.94 23.01
CA TYR A 239 9.42 -9.09 23.23
C TYR A 239 8.91 -10.36 22.55
N ILE A 240 7.93 -11.00 23.19
CA ILE A 240 7.16 -12.12 22.66
C ILE A 240 5.68 -11.76 22.59
N MET A 241 5.06 -11.98 21.42
CA MET A 241 3.60 -11.98 21.29
C MET A 241 3.06 -13.34 21.74
N VAL A 242 2.08 -13.35 22.61
CA VAL A 242 1.42 -14.58 23.08
C VAL A 242 -0.08 -14.45 22.89
N SER A 243 -0.71 -15.54 22.45
CA SER A 243 -2.15 -15.60 22.20
C SER A 243 -2.76 -16.93 22.65
N ALA A 244 -3.74 -16.87 23.53
CA ALA A 244 -4.48 -18.05 24.00
C ALA A 244 -5.98 -17.95 23.67
N MET A 245 -6.31 -18.27 22.40
CA MET A 245 -7.67 -18.13 21.87
C MET A 245 -8.67 -19.14 22.49
N ARG A 246 -8.21 -20.36 22.79
CA ARG A 246 -9.06 -21.45 23.29
C ARG A 246 -8.86 -21.68 24.78
N PRO A 247 -9.88 -22.21 25.51
CA PRO A 247 -9.75 -22.45 26.96
C PRO A 247 -8.55 -23.32 27.35
N HIS A 248 -8.27 -24.39 26.59
CA HIS A 248 -7.13 -25.26 26.88
C HIS A 248 -5.78 -24.58 26.61
N HIS A 249 -5.69 -23.67 25.63
CA HIS A 249 -4.47 -22.89 25.39
C HIS A 249 -4.15 -21.95 26.57
N PHE A 250 -5.19 -21.40 27.22
CA PHE A 250 -5.01 -20.58 28.41
C PHE A 250 -4.35 -21.38 29.53
N ARG A 251 -4.95 -22.53 29.89
CA ARG A 251 -4.44 -23.39 30.97
C ARG A 251 -3.01 -23.85 30.65
N LEU A 252 -2.80 -24.38 29.46
CA LEU A 252 -1.51 -24.90 29.01
C LEU A 252 -0.41 -23.81 29.02
N LEU A 253 -0.72 -22.60 28.56
CA LEU A 253 0.22 -21.48 28.64
C LEU A 253 0.71 -21.26 30.06
N PHE A 254 -0.23 -21.13 31.04
CA PHE A 254 0.12 -20.83 32.41
C PHE A 254 0.80 -21.99 33.15
N GLU A 255 0.49 -23.22 32.82
CA GLU A 255 1.23 -24.40 33.25
C GLU A 255 2.68 -24.40 32.75
N LEU A 256 2.88 -24.15 31.45
CA LEU A 256 4.21 -24.15 30.83
C LEU A 256 5.12 -23.02 31.32
N ILE A 257 4.56 -21.87 31.67
CA ILE A 257 5.34 -20.76 32.21
C ILE A 257 5.47 -20.82 33.75
N GLY A 258 4.99 -21.90 34.40
CA GLY A 258 5.15 -22.14 35.82
C GLY A 258 4.20 -21.31 36.71
N ARG A 259 3.07 -20.83 36.17
CA ARG A 259 2.05 -20.05 36.89
C ARG A 259 0.79 -20.88 37.11
N GLN A 260 0.95 -21.99 37.90
CA GLN A 260 -0.14 -22.85 38.25
C GLN A 260 -1.26 -22.11 39.01
N ASP A 261 -0.89 -21.07 39.77
CA ASP A 261 -1.81 -20.17 40.47
C ASP A 261 -2.81 -19.48 39.52
N ILE A 262 -2.43 -19.25 38.28
CA ILE A 262 -3.29 -18.68 37.23
C ILE A 262 -3.99 -19.77 36.43
N ALA A 263 -3.30 -20.88 36.14
CA ALA A 263 -3.87 -22.00 35.39
C ALA A 263 -5.08 -22.61 36.07
N ASP A 264 -5.03 -22.76 37.40
CA ASP A 264 -6.07 -23.40 38.22
C ASP A 264 -7.05 -22.40 38.87
N ASP A 265 -6.88 -21.10 38.64
CA ASP A 265 -7.74 -20.07 39.22
C ASP A 265 -9.21 -20.26 38.75
N PRO A 266 -10.16 -20.54 39.64
CA PRO A 266 -11.57 -20.77 39.29
C PRO A 266 -12.21 -19.52 38.64
N ASP A 267 -11.72 -18.30 38.98
CA ASP A 267 -12.20 -17.04 38.43
C ASP A 267 -11.71 -16.80 37.00
N LEU A 268 -10.82 -17.64 36.46
CA LEU A 268 -10.25 -17.48 35.12
C LEU A 268 -10.65 -18.61 34.14
N GLN A 269 -11.54 -19.49 34.54
CA GLN A 269 -11.89 -20.66 33.70
C GLN A 269 -12.80 -20.31 32.53
N SER A 270 -13.62 -19.26 32.61
CA SER A 270 -14.46 -18.82 31.51
C SER A 270 -13.82 -17.66 30.72
N HIS A 271 -14.15 -17.57 29.44
CA HIS A 271 -13.68 -16.47 28.58
C HIS A 271 -14.09 -15.09 29.12
N GLU A 272 -15.34 -14.95 29.54
CA GLU A 272 -15.88 -13.70 30.08
C GLU A 272 -15.11 -13.26 31.34
N ASN A 273 -14.83 -14.21 32.23
CA ASN A 273 -14.09 -13.93 33.47
C ASN A 273 -12.64 -13.57 33.20
N ARG A 274 -11.98 -14.15 32.19
CA ARG A 274 -10.63 -13.75 31.79
C ARG A 274 -10.58 -12.31 31.31
N ILE A 275 -11.58 -11.86 30.55
CA ILE A 275 -11.67 -10.46 30.11
C ILE A 275 -11.86 -9.53 31.32
N LYS A 276 -12.76 -9.88 32.26
CA LYS A 276 -12.99 -9.09 33.50
C LYS A 276 -11.73 -9.01 34.37
N ASN A 277 -10.96 -10.09 34.43
CA ASN A 277 -9.74 -10.22 35.22
C ASN A 277 -8.46 -10.01 34.41
N ALA A 278 -8.55 -9.36 33.23
CA ALA A 278 -7.40 -9.11 32.35
C ALA A 278 -6.17 -8.51 33.08
N PRO A 279 -6.32 -7.53 34.01
CA PRO A 279 -5.16 -7.00 34.75
C PRO A 279 -4.37 -8.06 35.54
N LYS A 280 -5.04 -9.07 36.12
CA LYS A 280 -4.37 -10.18 36.84
C LYS A 280 -3.56 -11.04 35.89
N ILE A 281 -4.13 -11.38 34.74
CA ILE A 281 -3.49 -12.18 33.68
C ILE A 281 -2.27 -11.46 33.11
N ILE A 282 -2.44 -10.18 32.75
CA ILE A 282 -1.36 -9.32 32.20
C ILE A 282 -0.22 -9.16 33.22
N LYS A 283 -0.56 -8.95 34.49
CA LYS A 283 0.45 -8.88 35.59
C LYS A 283 1.27 -10.15 35.67
N ALA A 284 0.61 -11.32 35.69
CA ALA A 284 1.30 -12.61 35.77
C ALA A 284 2.27 -12.83 34.61
N LEU A 285 1.88 -12.47 33.39
CA LEU A 285 2.73 -12.56 32.20
C LEU A 285 3.90 -11.55 32.28
N ASN A 286 3.65 -10.31 32.65
CA ASN A 286 4.71 -9.29 32.80
C ASN A 286 5.74 -9.65 33.89
N GLU A 287 5.34 -10.35 34.94
CA GLU A 287 6.24 -10.84 36.01
C GLU A 287 7.07 -12.03 35.55
N THR A 288 6.48 -12.92 34.71
CA THR A 288 7.10 -14.21 34.38
C THR A 288 7.98 -14.14 33.12
N MET A 289 7.51 -13.45 32.07
CA MET A 289 8.20 -13.45 30.77
C MET A 289 9.64 -12.89 30.79
N PRO A 290 10.00 -11.91 31.64
CA PRO A 290 11.40 -11.45 31.74
C PRO A 290 12.41 -12.50 32.26
N SER A 291 11.95 -13.62 32.80
CA SER A 291 12.82 -14.66 33.37
C SER A 291 13.61 -15.48 32.34
N LYS A 292 13.22 -15.43 31.06
CA LYS A 292 13.90 -16.15 29.97
C LYS A 292 14.01 -15.27 28.73
N THR A 293 14.83 -15.71 27.77
CA THR A 293 14.92 -15.13 26.43
C THR A 293 13.66 -15.44 25.60
N THR A 294 13.46 -14.70 24.54
CA THR A 294 12.35 -14.96 23.60
C THR A 294 12.48 -16.34 22.98
N GLU A 295 13.69 -16.75 22.62
CA GLU A 295 13.99 -18.05 22.01
C GLU A 295 13.70 -19.21 22.96
N GLU A 296 14.08 -19.08 24.24
CA GLU A 296 13.77 -20.08 25.26
C GLU A 296 12.27 -20.24 25.46
N TRP A 297 11.50 -19.12 25.49
CA TRP A 297 10.04 -19.20 25.56
C TRP A 297 9.42 -19.83 24.33
N ILE A 298 9.87 -19.49 23.13
CA ILE A 298 9.39 -20.09 21.88
C ILE A 298 9.62 -21.61 21.89
N ALA A 299 10.83 -22.04 22.29
CA ALA A 299 11.17 -23.46 22.38
C ALA A 299 10.31 -24.24 23.38
N ILE A 300 9.77 -23.58 24.41
CA ILE A 300 8.85 -24.19 25.39
C ILE A 300 7.41 -24.21 24.88
N LEU A 301 6.96 -23.12 24.26
CA LEU A 301 5.54 -22.88 23.97
C LEU A 301 5.08 -23.43 22.62
N GLN A 302 5.83 -23.19 21.54
CA GLN A 302 5.42 -23.60 20.18
C GLN A 302 5.27 -25.13 20.01
N PRO A 303 6.14 -26.00 20.55
CA PRO A 303 5.96 -27.46 20.43
C PRO A 303 4.70 -28.00 21.11
N LYS A 304 4.03 -27.17 21.92
CA LYS A 304 2.80 -27.48 22.64
C LYS A 304 1.58 -26.76 22.08
N ASP A 305 1.66 -26.25 20.84
CA ASP A 305 0.60 -25.51 20.16
C ASP A 305 0.13 -24.23 20.88
N VAL A 306 0.95 -23.66 21.75
CA VAL A 306 0.69 -22.32 22.29
C VAL A 306 1.15 -21.28 21.28
N PHE A 307 0.22 -20.46 20.82
CA PHE A 307 0.50 -19.44 19.82
C PHE A 307 1.38 -18.34 20.40
N CYS A 308 2.60 -18.29 19.95
CA CYS A 308 3.54 -17.24 20.31
C CYS A 308 4.52 -16.99 19.17
N GLU A 309 5.02 -15.76 19.09
CA GLU A 309 6.01 -15.36 18.10
C GLU A 309 6.90 -14.23 18.66
N ARG A 310 8.13 -14.18 18.19
CA ARG A 310 9.04 -13.06 18.47
C ARG A 310 8.49 -11.78 17.84
N VAL A 311 8.56 -10.67 18.54
CA VAL A 311 8.34 -9.36 17.94
C VAL A 311 9.62 -8.94 17.24
N ASN A 312 9.69 -9.18 15.93
CA ASN A 312 10.83 -8.86 15.09
C ASN A 312 10.89 -7.35 14.78
N ASN A 313 12.10 -6.81 14.66
CA ASN A 313 12.33 -5.57 13.92
C ASN A 313 12.48 -5.89 12.40
N TYR A 314 12.65 -4.86 11.56
CA TYR A 314 12.76 -5.08 10.11
C TYR A 314 14.03 -5.84 9.71
N SER A 315 15.15 -5.67 10.42
CA SER A 315 16.37 -6.44 10.15
C SER A 315 16.16 -7.92 10.49
N ASP A 316 15.58 -8.22 11.68
CA ASP A 316 15.26 -9.60 12.07
C ASP A 316 14.33 -10.26 11.05
N TYR A 317 13.32 -9.52 10.54
CA TYR A 317 12.37 -10.03 9.55
C TYR A 317 13.06 -10.32 8.21
N LEU A 318 13.84 -9.38 7.67
CA LEU A 318 14.55 -9.54 6.39
C LEU A 318 15.60 -10.66 6.44
N ASP A 319 16.20 -10.88 7.61
CA ASP A 319 17.21 -11.93 7.81
C ASP A 319 16.62 -13.29 8.21
N HIS A 320 15.33 -13.35 8.49
CA HIS A 320 14.68 -14.56 8.96
C HIS A 320 14.76 -15.69 7.93
N PRO A 321 15.22 -16.91 8.30
CA PRO A 321 15.38 -18.03 7.35
C PRO A 321 14.09 -18.32 6.56
N HIS A 322 12.95 -18.37 7.23
CA HIS A 322 11.67 -18.61 6.58
C HIS A 322 11.30 -17.53 5.55
N VAL A 323 11.60 -16.26 5.81
CA VAL A 323 11.34 -15.16 4.86
C VAL A 323 12.20 -15.33 3.61
N LYS A 324 13.49 -15.69 3.79
CA LYS A 324 14.41 -15.94 2.69
C LYS A 324 14.02 -17.17 1.86
N GLU A 325 13.71 -18.27 2.52
CA GLU A 325 13.37 -19.55 1.86
C GLU A 325 12.00 -19.53 1.20
N SER A 326 11.03 -18.83 1.78
CA SER A 326 9.69 -18.71 1.20
C SER A 326 9.60 -17.74 0.02
N GLY A 327 10.65 -16.91 -0.20
CA GLY A 327 10.63 -15.88 -1.23
C GLY A 327 9.60 -14.77 -0.96
N ALA A 328 9.25 -14.53 0.30
CA ALA A 328 8.30 -13.46 0.66
C ALA A 328 8.85 -12.06 0.32
N ILE A 329 10.17 -11.92 0.36
CA ILE A 329 10.90 -10.70 0.00
C ILE A 329 11.95 -11.05 -1.06
N ASP A 330 11.95 -10.28 -2.12
CA ASP A 330 13.00 -10.25 -3.12
C ASP A 330 13.82 -8.97 -3.06
N TRP A 331 14.86 -8.88 -3.88
CA TRP A 331 15.73 -7.74 -3.91
C TRP A 331 15.88 -7.25 -5.35
N ILE A 332 15.78 -5.95 -5.54
CA ILE A 332 15.98 -5.28 -6.82
C ILE A 332 17.13 -4.29 -6.71
N GLU A 333 17.78 -3.98 -7.82
CA GLU A 333 18.69 -2.84 -7.93
C GLU A 333 17.89 -1.61 -8.36
N GLN A 334 18.02 -0.52 -7.61
CA GLN A 334 17.38 0.76 -7.92
C GLN A 334 18.44 1.85 -7.98
N ASP A 335 18.47 2.61 -9.06
CA ASP A 335 19.43 3.69 -9.26
C ASP A 335 19.42 4.68 -8.09
N GLY A 336 20.64 5.03 -7.62
CA GLY A 336 20.85 5.90 -6.48
C GLY A 336 20.62 5.25 -5.10
N PHE A 337 19.94 4.10 -5.02
CA PHE A 337 19.69 3.37 -3.76
C PHE A 337 20.51 2.10 -3.63
N GLY A 338 20.90 1.50 -4.76
CA GLY A 338 21.47 0.15 -4.76
C GLY A 338 20.40 -0.91 -4.49
N ARG A 339 20.76 -1.93 -3.76
CA ARG A 339 19.91 -3.09 -3.49
C ARG A 339 18.79 -2.79 -2.50
N MET A 340 17.52 -2.90 -2.95
CA MET A 340 16.32 -2.59 -2.19
C MET A 340 15.42 -3.83 -2.00
N PRO A 341 14.87 -4.06 -0.79
CA PRO A 341 13.93 -5.15 -0.56
C PRO A 341 12.56 -4.81 -1.15
N VAL A 342 11.96 -5.78 -1.82
CA VAL A 342 10.59 -5.67 -2.37
C VAL A 342 9.78 -6.89 -1.98
N ALA A 343 8.53 -6.67 -1.60
CA ALA A 343 7.62 -7.75 -1.30
C ALA A 343 7.19 -8.48 -2.58
N ASN A 344 7.22 -9.81 -2.56
CA ASN A 344 6.56 -10.61 -3.57
C ASN A 344 5.06 -10.62 -3.31
N ILE A 345 4.32 -10.06 -4.24
CA ILE A 345 2.87 -9.92 -4.15
C ILE A 345 2.22 -11.20 -4.69
N ALA A 346 1.29 -11.77 -3.94
CA ALA A 346 0.58 -12.98 -4.34
C ALA A 346 -0.08 -12.81 -5.72
N GLY A 347 0.16 -13.79 -6.59
CA GLY A 347 -0.33 -13.78 -7.98
C GLY A 347 0.62 -13.14 -8.98
N LEU A 348 1.75 -12.59 -8.52
CA LEU A 348 2.84 -12.14 -9.38
C LEU A 348 4.00 -13.15 -9.36
N PRO A 349 4.77 -13.27 -10.44
CA PRO A 349 6.04 -13.94 -10.40
C PRO A 349 7.01 -13.20 -9.44
N PRO A 350 8.01 -13.90 -8.88
CA PRO A 350 9.04 -13.26 -8.08
C PRO A 350 9.71 -12.07 -8.79
N ALA A 351 10.04 -11.01 -8.05
CA ALA A 351 10.60 -9.79 -8.63
C ALA A 351 11.93 -10.05 -9.37
N SER A 352 12.73 -10.99 -8.89
CA SER A 352 13.98 -11.44 -9.52
C SER A 352 13.80 -11.99 -10.93
N GLU A 353 12.64 -12.53 -11.28
CA GLU A 353 12.33 -13.06 -12.62
C GLU A 353 11.94 -11.96 -13.63
N HIS A 354 11.67 -10.76 -13.15
CA HIS A 354 11.23 -9.61 -13.96
C HIS A 354 12.11 -8.36 -13.74
N ALA A 355 13.38 -8.55 -13.47
CA ALA A 355 14.32 -7.50 -13.12
C ALA A 355 14.23 -6.20 -13.96
N PRO A 356 14.10 -6.23 -15.30
CA PRO A 356 13.98 -5.01 -16.10
C PRO A 356 12.68 -4.22 -15.83
N GLN A 357 11.61 -4.89 -15.41
CA GLN A 357 10.28 -4.30 -15.17
C GLN A 357 10.06 -3.92 -13.70
N GLN A 358 11.04 -4.09 -12.84
CA GLN A 358 10.95 -3.77 -11.42
C GLN A 358 11.53 -2.40 -11.07
N HIS A 359 12.17 -1.74 -12.02
CA HIS A 359 12.69 -0.39 -11.88
C HIS A 359 11.56 0.62 -11.65
N ALA A 360 11.80 1.60 -10.77
CA ALA A 360 10.96 2.77 -10.62
C ALA A 360 11.58 3.92 -11.44
N PRO A 361 10.87 4.49 -12.42
CA PRO A 361 11.47 5.43 -13.35
C PRO A 361 11.80 6.77 -12.69
N HIS A 362 12.87 7.42 -13.14
CA HIS A 362 13.16 8.81 -12.85
C HIS A 362 12.12 9.73 -13.46
N VAL A 363 12.07 11.00 -13.02
CA VAL A 363 11.12 12.00 -13.55
C VAL A 363 11.34 12.20 -15.05
N GLY A 364 10.35 11.82 -15.86
CA GLY A 364 10.38 11.99 -17.31
C GLY A 364 11.35 11.07 -18.05
N GLU A 365 11.85 10.02 -17.42
CA GLU A 365 12.86 9.09 -17.95
C GLU A 365 12.51 8.59 -19.34
N ASP A 366 11.26 8.20 -19.56
CA ASP A 366 10.80 7.58 -20.79
C ASP A 366 10.17 8.59 -21.78
N GLY A 367 10.25 9.88 -21.48
CA GLY A 367 9.60 10.93 -22.27
C GLY A 367 9.87 10.86 -23.75
N PRO A 368 11.14 10.85 -24.21
CA PRO A 368 11.48 10.76 -25.63
C PRO A 368 10.93 9.52 -26.33
N ASP A 369 11.00 8.36 -25.67
CA ASP A 369 10.52 7.08 -26.25
C ASP A 369 9.00 7.08 -26.36
N ILE A 370 8.28 7.53 -25.34
CA ILE A 370 6.82 7.67 -25.35
C ILE A 370 6.39 8.63 -26.49
N LEU A 371 7.08 9.75 -26.67
CA LEU A 371 6.77 10.71 -27.74
C LEU A 371 7.01 10.10 -29.13
N SER A 372 8.09 9.34 -29.30
CA SER A 372 8.37 8.63 -30.54
C SER A 372 7.28 7.59 -30.86
N GLU A 373 6.83 6.79 -29.88
CA GLU A 373 5.72 5.83 -30.01
C GLU A 373 4.38 6.49 -30.36
N LEU A 374 4.20 7.76 -29.94
CA LEU A 374 3.04 8.59 -30.31
C LEU A 374 3.16 9.23 -31.70
N GLY A 375 4.27 8.98 -32.41
CA GLY A 375 4.49 9.41 -33.78
C GLY A 375 5.05 10.83 -33.91
N TYR A 376 5.69 11.37 -32.87
CA TYR A 376 6.44 12.62 -32.98
C TYR A 376 7.83 12.35 -33.56
N GLY A 377 8.27 13.18 -34.50
CA GLY A 377 9.62 13.10 -35.08
C GLY A 377 10.67 13.69 -34.13
N ALA A 378 11.93 13.30 -34.29
CA ALA A 378 13.03 13.79 -33.43
C ALA A 378 13.08 15.33 -33.33
N ALA A 379 12.94 16.06 -34.43
CA ALA A 379 12.95 17.53 -34.43
C ALA A 379 11.75 18.14 -33.68
N GLU A 380 10.59 17.45 -33.66
CA GLU A 380 9.41 17.87 -32.89
C GLU A 380 9.65 17.65 -31.41
N ILE A 381 10.24 16.52 -31.04
CA ILE A 381 10.60 16.17 -29.65
C ILE A 381 11.59 17.21 -29.12
N ASP A 382 12.67 17.50 -29.85
CA ASP A 382 13.65 18.51 -29.48
C ASP A 382 13.00 19.87 -29.26
N ALA A 383 12.07 20.26 -30.16
CA ALA A 383 11.33 21.49 -30.04
C ALA A 383 10.40 21.53 -28.82
N MET A 384 9.74 20.43 -28.46
CA MET A 384 8.90 20.32 -27.26
C MET A 384 9.75 20.46 -25.98
N LEU A 385 10.92 19.81 -25.94
CA LEU A 385 11.88 19.91 -24.85
C LEU A 385 12.40 21.34 -24.70
N ALA A 386 12.77 21.98 -25.82
CA ALA A 386 13.26 23.37 -25.83
C ALA A 386 12.22 24.40 -25.36
N ARG A 387 10.93 24.18 -25.64
CA ARG A 387 9.82 25.02 -25.17
C ARG A 387 9.42 24.76 -23.73
N GLY A 388 9.92 23.68 -23.09
CA GLY A 388 9.58 23.31 -21.74
C GLY A 388 8.18 22.67 -21.57
N GLY A 389 7.51 22.32 -22.66
CA GLY A 389 6.23 21.57 -22.61
C GLY A 389 6.40 20.14 -22.16
N VAL A 390 7.58 19.58 -22.43
CA VAL A 390 8.08 18.30 -21.95
C VAL A 390 9.41 18.56 -21.24
N ARG A 391 9.62 17.96 -20.08
CA ARG A 391 10.92 18.01 -19.39
C ARG A 391 11.84 16.92 -19.94
N ALA A 392 13.10 17.27 -20.18
CA ALA A 392 14.13 16.27 -20.44
C ALA A 392 14.33 15.33 -19.25
N PRO A 393 14.65 14.05 -19.48
CA PRO A 393 15.00 13.13 -18.41
C PRO A 393 16.08 13.71 -17.50
N ALA A 394 15.98 13.48 -16.19
CA ALA A 394 17.06 13.79 -15.29
C ALA A 394 18.28 12.94 -15.65
N PRO A 395 19.52 13.50 -15.58
CA PRO A 395 20.71 12.68 -15.80
C PRO A 395 20.75 11.55 -14.76
N ALA A 396 21.09 10.33 -15.21
CA ALA A 396 21.21 9.18 -14.33
C ALA A 396 22.15 9.51 -13.15
N VAL A 397 21.68 9.31 -11.94
CA VAL A 397 22.49 9.48 -10.72
C VAL A 397 23.43 8.27 -10.65
N LYS A 398 24.72 8.46 -10.86
CA LYS A 398 25.69 7.38 -10.61
C LYS A 398 25.61 7.04 -9.12
N ALA A 399 25.52 5.75 -8.83
CA ALA A 399 25.66 5.27 -7.46
C ALA A 399 26.95 5.83 -6.86
N ALA A 400 26.87 6.44 -5.70
CA ALA A 400 28.05 6.83 -4.96
C ALA A 400 28.72 5.53 -4.48
N ASP A 401 30.02 5.39 -4.83
CA ASP A 401 30.89 4.29 -4.40
C ASP A 401 30.97 4.18 -2.87
#